data_5d5923d6b8f50a9a31e1a83ee16522c0
#
_entry.id   5d5923d6b8f50a9a31e1a83ee16522c0
#
_cell.length_a   1.000
_cell.length_b   1.000
_cell.length_c   1.000
_cell.angle_alpha   90.00
_cell.angle_beta   90.00
_cell.angle_gamma   90.00
#
_symmetry.space_group_name_H-M   'P 1'
#
loop_
_entity.id
_entity.type
_entity.pdbx_description
1 polymer ?
#
loop_
_entity_poly.entity_id
_entity_poly.type
_entity_poly.pdbx_seq_one_letter_code
_entity_poly.pdbx_strand_id
1 'polypeptide(L)'
;MDAAEQKARDADAVQILESELKKAQERQLELQKEYNNGEPEKRADELHNTQKYLDRVAALKASLARNEGDMAGIRRELGRASSISATK
;
A
#
# COMPACT_ATOMS: atom_id res chain seq x y z
N MET A 1 -11.76 -18.80 25.86
CA MET A 1 -12.30 -17.69 25.05
C MET A 1 -13.54 -18.20 24.33
N ASP A 2 -14.67 -17.51 24.43
CA ASP A 2 -15.87 -17.98 23.79
C ASP A 2 -15.93 -17.58 22.31
N ALA A 3 -16.85 -18.20 21.56
CA ALA A 3 -16.99 -18.01 20.12
C ALA A 3 -17.35 -16.56 19.73
N ALA A 4 -18.13 -15.88 20.58
CA ALA A 4 -18.52 -14.49 20.32
C ALA A 4 -17.34 -13.54 20.41
N GLU A 5 -16.47 -13.72 21.40
CA GLU A 5 -15.26 -12.93 21.53
C GLU A 5 -14.31 -13.15 20.36
N GLN A 6 -14.17 -14.37 19.90
CA GLN A 6 -13.33 -14.71 18.76
C GLN A 6 -13.86 -14.07 17.47
N LYS A 7 -15.16 -14.13 17.24
CA LYS A 7 -15.79 -13.48 16.08
C LYS A 7 -15.60 -11.97 16.10
N ALA A 8 -15.73 -11.34 17.27
CA ALA A 8 -15.52 -9.90 17.40
C ALA A 8 -14.09 -9.50 17.06
N ARG A 9 -13.11 -10.28 17.51
CA ARG A 9 -11.70 -10.04 17.19
C ARG A 9 -11.41 -10.21 15.72
N ASP A 10 -11.97 -11.25 15.09
CA ASP A 10 -11.81 -11.50 13.67
C ASP A 10 -12.41 -10.38 12.84
N ALA A 11 -13.58 -9.89 13.23
CA ALA A 11 -14.22 -8.74 12.56
C ALA A 11 -13.40 -7.48 12.70
N ASP A 12 -12.84 -7.21 13.88
CA ASP A 12 -11.96 -6.05 14.10
C ASP A 12 -10.69 -6.15 13.26
N ALA A 13 -10.10 -7.33 13.18
CA ALA A 13 -8.92 -7.57 12.37
C ALA A 13 -9.19 -7.30 10.89
N VAL A 14 -10.33 -7.76 10.38
CA VAL A 14 -10.75 -7.50 8.99
C VAL A 14 -10.92 -6.01 8.76
N GLN A 15 -11.58 -5.29 9.66
CA GLN A 15 -11.76 -3.83 9.53
C GLN A 15 -10.44 -3.07 9.50
N ILE A 16 -9.49 -3.46 10.35
CA ILE A 16 -8.17 -2.85 10.39
C ILE A 16 -7.45 -3.08 9.07
N LEU A 17 -7.46 -4.32 8.57
CA LEU A 17 -6.82 -4.67 7.30
C LEU A 17 -7.45 -3.94 6.12
N GLU A 18 -8.77 -3.83 6.09
CA GLU A 18 -9.48 -3.08 5.04
C GLU A 18 -9.09 -1.61 5.04
N SER A 19 -8.99 -1.01 6.24
CA SER A 19 -8.56 0.37 6.40
C SER A 19 -7.12 0.57 5.93
N GLU A 20 -6.22 -0.36 6.28
CA GLU A 20 -4.83 -0.32 5.84
C GLU A 20 -4.72 -0.47 4.32
N LEU A 21 -5.52 -1.35 3.74
CA LEU A 21 -5.54 -1.55 2.29
C LEU A 21 -5.99 -0.27 1.58
N LYS A 22 -7.04 0.37 2.08
CA LYS A 22 -7.54 1.62 1.52
C LYS A 22 -6.48 2.71 1.53
N LYS A 23 -5.77 2.88 2.64
CA LYS A 23 -4.68 3.84 2.76
C LYS A 23 -3.54 3.53 1.79
N ALA A 24 -3.20 2.25 1.66
CA ALA A 24 -2.15 1.81 0.74
C ALA A 24 -2.55 2.06 -0.72
N GLN A 25 -3.82 1.85 -1.07
CA GLN A 25 -4.34 2.14 -2.41
C GLN A 25 -4.30 3.63 -2.73
N GLU A 26 -4.67 4.48 -1.77
CA GLU A 26 -4.59 5.94 -1.92
C GLU A 26 -3.13 6.39 -2.13
N ARG A 27 -2.23 5.82 -1.34
CA ARG A 27 -0.80 6.08 -1.46
C ARG A 27 -0.26 5.67 -2.83
N GLN A 28 -0.72 4.51 -3.33
CA GLN A 28 -0.32 4.03 -4.65
C GLN A 28 -0.72 5.00 -5.75
N LEU A 29 -1.93 5.52 -5.68
CA LEU A 29 -2.41 6.50 -6.66
C LEU A 29 -1.59 7.79 -6.62
N GLU A 30 -1.26 8.29 -5.43
CA GLU A 30 -0.43 9.48 -5.29
C GLU A 30 0.98 9.27 -5.84
N LEU A 31 1.58 8.10 -5.53
CA LEU A 31 2.90 7.74 -6.03
C LEU A 31 2.90 7.60 -7.56
N GLN A 32 1.85 7.01 -8.12
CA GLN A 32 1.72 6.87 -9.57
C GLN A 32 1.61 8.23 -10.26
N LYS A 33 0.86 9.15 -9.67
CA LYS A 33 0.74 10.53 -10.17
C LYS A 33 2.09 11.24 -10.17
N GLU A 34 2.80 11.15 -9.06
CA GLU A 34 4.11 11.79 -8.92
C GLU A 34 5.13 11.17 -9.87
N TYR A 35 5.11 9.85 -9.99
CA TYR A 35 6.03 9.12 -10.86
C TYR A 35 5.80 9.43 -12.35
N ASN A 36 4.55 9.63 -12.75
CA ASN A 36 4.13 10.03 -14.09
C ASN A 36 4.79 9.18 -15.20
N ASN A 37 4.64 7.85 -15.11
CA ASN A 37 5.20 6.90 -16.07
C ASN A 37 6.73 7.00 -16.26
N GLY A 38 7.44 7.36 -15.19
CA GLY A 38 8.89 7.49 -15.21
C GLY A 38 9.39 8.87 -15.59
N GLU A 39 8.50 9.82 -15.81
CA GLU A 39 8.83 11.20 -16.16
C GLU A 39 8.16 12.19 -15.20
N PRO A 40 8.48 12.14 -13.89
CA PRO A 40 7.91 13.10 -12.96
C PRO A 40 8.33 14.53 -13.33
N GLU A 41 7.49 15.49 -12.99
CA GLU A 41 7.78 16.87 -13.23
C GLU A 41 9.02 17.29 -12.44
N LYS A 42 9.96 17.98 -13.11
CA LYS A 42 11.19 18.43 -12.47
C LYS A 42 10.89 19.55 -11.47
N ARG A 43 11.52 19.44 -10.30
CA ARG A 43 11.47 20.48 -9.27
C ARG A 43 12.54 21.52 -9.57
N ALA A 44 12.39 22.72 -8.98
CA ALA A 44 13.33 23.81 -9.20
C ALA A 44 14.78 23.42 -8.91
N ASP A 45 15.00 22.65 -7.84
CA ASP A 45 16.34 22.20 -7.44
C ASP A 45 16.89 21.06 -8.30
N GLU A 46 16.08 20.53 -9.19
CA GLU A 46 16.46 19.44 -10.12
C GLU A 46 16.77 19.95 -11.52
N LEU A 47 16.38 21.18 -11.84
CA LEU A 47 16.56 21.76 -13.17
C LEU A 47 18.03 21.79 -13.60
N HIS A 48 18.95 21.98 -12.66
CA HIS A 48 20.38 21.99 -12.90
C HIS A 48 21.11 20.83 -12.22
N ASN A 49 20.37 19.81 -11.82
CA ASN A 49 20.92 18.64 -11.15
C ASN A 49 20.21 17.38 -11.63
N THR A 50 20.70 16.87 -12.76
CA THR A 50 20.15 15.67 -13.41
C THR A 50 20.20 14.44 -12.49
N GLN A 51 21.29 14.27 -11.75
CA GLN A 51 21.45 13.13 -10.86
C GLN A 51 20.39 13.13 -9.75
N LYS A 52 20.13 14.30 -9.18
CA LYS A 52 19.09 14.43 -8.15
C LYS A 52 17.72 14.03 -8.68
N TYR A 53 17.41 14.45 -9.91
CA TYR A 53 16.17 14.06 -10.58
C TYR A 53 16.08 12.55 -10.79
N LEU A 54 17.16 11.94 -11.33
CA LEU A 54 17.20 10.50 -11.58
C LEU A 54 17.10 9.70 -10.28
N ASP A 55 17.71 10.17 -9.21
CA ASP A 55 17.61 9.53 -7.90
C ASP A 55 16.17 9.56 -7.38
N ARG A 56 15.45 10.65 -7.61
CA ARG A 56 14.05 10.76 -7.22
C ARG A 56 13.17 9.82 -8.04
N VAL A 57 13.41 9.72 -9.34
CA VAL A 57 12.70 8.78 -10.23
C VAL A 57 12.89 7.35 -9.71
N ALA A 58 14.12 6.97 -9.40
CA ALA A 58 14.43 5.64 -8.87
C ALA A 58 13.76 5.39 -7.51
N ALA A 59 13.75 6.39 -6.64
CA ALA A 59 13.11 6.30 -5.33
C ALA A 59 11.59 6.13 -5.46
N LEU A 60 10.95 6.84 -6.38
CA LEU A 60 9.52 6.73 -6.64
C LEU A 60 9.17 5.33 -7.16
N LYS A 61 9.99 4.80 -8.08
CA LYS A 61 9.79 3.45 -8.62
C LYS A 61 9.90 2.41 -7.51
N ALA A 62 10.91 2.54 -6.64
CA ALA A 62 11.10 1.64 -5.51
C ALA A 62 9.93 1.72 -4.52
N SER A 63 9.42 2.93 -4.25
CA SER A 63 8.28 3.13 -3.35
C SER A 63 7.01 2.52 -3.91
N LEU A 64 6.79 2.64 -5.22
CA LEU A 64 5.65 2.00 -5.91
C LEU A 64 5.71 0.48 -5.74
N ALA A 65 6.87 -0.12 -5.99
CA ALA A 65 7.05 -1.56 -5.88
C ALA A 65 6.84 -2.05 -4.45
N ARG A 66 7.39 -1.32 -3.48
CA ARG A 66 7.25 -1.65 -2.05
C ARG A 66 5.78 -1.58 -1.62
N ASN A 67 5.10 -0.50 -2.00
CA ASN A 67 3.69 -0.33 -1.63
C ASN A 67 2.81 -1.39 -2.26
N GLU A 68 3.11 -1.78 -3.50
CA GLU A 68 2.41 -2.88 -4.19
C GLU A 68 2.58 -4.20 -3.45
N GLY A 69 3.80 -4.47 -2.99
CA GLY A 69 4.10 -5.65 -2.17
C GLY A 69 3.34 -5.63 -0.84
N ASP A 70 3.27 -4.47 -0.20
CA ASP A 70 2.52 -4.28 1.05
C ASP A 70 1.03 -4.55 0.83
N MET A 71 0.47 -4.03 -0.26
CA MET A 71 -0.93 -4.25 -0.61
C MET A 71 -1.23 -5.74 -0.86
N ALA A 72 -0.33 -6.42 -1.55
CA ALA A 72 -0.46 -7.85 -1.80
C ALA A 72 -0.45 -8.64 -0.49
N GLY A 73 0.42 -8.25 0.45
CA GLY A 73 0.47 -8.85 1.79
C GLY A 73 -0.83 -8.66 2.56
N ILE A 74 -1.37 -7.45 2.54
CA ILE A 74 -2.64 -7.12 3.21
C ILE A 74 -3.78 -7.96 2.62
N ARG A 75 -3.84 -8.06 1.29
CA ARG A 75 -4.88 -8.86 0.61
C ARG A 75 -4.80 -10.33 0.99
N ARG A 76 -3.60 -10.88 1.14
CA ARG A 76 -3.42 -12.26 1.59
C ARG A 76 -3.94 -12.45 3.02
N GLU A 77 -3.65 -11.50 3.90
CA GLU A 77 -4.14 -11.55 5.27
C GLU A 77 -5.65 -11.40 5.34
N LEU A 78 -6.22 -10.52 4.52
CA LEU A 78 -7.68 -10.38 4.40
C LEU A 78 -8.31 -11.69 3.94
N GLY A 79 -7.70 -12.35 2.95
CA GLY A 79 -8.17 -13.65 2.47
C GLY A 79 -8.19 -14.69 3.57
N ARG A 80 -7.14 -14.75 4.37
CA ARG A 80 -7.06 -15.68 5.52
C ARG A 80 -8.08 -15.35 6.59
N ALA A 81 -8.19 -14.08 6.97
CA ALA A 81 -9.14 -13.65 7.99
C ALA A 81 -10.58 -13.92 7.56
N SER A 82 -10.90 -13.64 6.29
CA SER A 82 -12.23 -13.93 5.73
C SER A 82 -12.53 -15.42 5.68
N SER A 83 -11.54 -16.24 5.32
CA SER A 83 -11.68 -17.70 5.30
C SER A 83 -11.93 -18.27 6.70
N ILE A 84 -11.19 -17.77 7.70
CA ILE A 84 -11.36 -18.19 9.09
C ILE A 84 -12.76 -17.80 9.59
N SER A 85 -13.22 -16.60 9.27
CA SER A 85 -14.55 -16.13 9.65
C SER A 85 -15.67 -16.92 8.98
N ALA A 86 -15.45 -17.37 7.75
CA ALA A 86 -16.43 -18.15 7.00
C ALA A 86 -16.43 -19.64 7.39
N THR A 87 -15.33 -20.15 7.91
CA THR A 87 -15.20 -21.54 8.33
C THR A 87 -15.82 -21.74 9.71
N LYS A 88 -16.70 -22.69 9.85
CA LYS A 88 -17.37 -22.98 11.12
C LYS A 88 -16.75 -24.21 11.77
#